data_a6ea8d8d6f7392091442d982441be8e1
#
_entry.id   a6ea8d8d6f7392091442d982441be8e1
#
_cell.length_a   1.000
_cell.length_b   1.000
_cell.length_c   1.000
_cell.angle_alpha   90.00
_cell.angle_beta   90.00
_cell.angle_gamma   90.00
#
_symmetry.space_group_name_H-M   'P 1'
#
loop_
_entity.id
_entity.type
_entity.pdbx_description
1 polymer ?
#
loop_
_entity_poly.entity_id
_entity_poly.type
_entity_poly.pdbx_seq_one_letter_code
_entity_poly.pdbx_strand_id
1 'polypeptide(L)'
;MINSKSLSTCPLFRNLDLEERARILTIGEPRHYRAEQVLFHEGEPGDGLFILVSGSVRISKRSATGEEALAILEANAFFGEMALIDYLPRAADAIANADAEVFFIPLSELRALLEAHPQMAGKVLFALCEVLTQRLRETNDRFMSVFTLAQWSAGMRNDLIPLP
;
A
#
# COMPACT_ATOMS: atom_id res chain seq x y z
N MET A 1 13.42 12.79 9.74
CA MET A 1 14.31 12.71 8.54
C MET A 1 14.61 11.24 8.28
N ILE A 2 14.29 10.74 7.09
CA ILE A 2 14.54 9.35 6.71
C ILE A 2 16.04 9.09 6.58
N ASN A 3 16.48 7.91 6.99
CA ASN A 3 17.87 7.46 6.90
C ASN A 3 17.92 5.96 6.62
N SER A 4 19.12 5.39 6.45
CA SER A 4 19.31 3.96 6.16
C SER A 4 18.69 3.04 7.22
N LYS A 5 18.61 3.48 8.49
CA LYS A 5 17.95 2.72 9.56
C LYS A 5 16.43 2.72 9.38
N SER A 6 15.84 3.87 9.00
CA SER A 6 14.39 3.95 8.71
C SER A 6 14.00 3.05 7.54
N LEU A 7 14.83 2.96 6.49
CA LEU A 7 14.59 2.03 5.38
C LEU A 7 14.70 0.56 5.79
N SER A 8 15.51 0.21 6.78
CA SER A 8 15.62 -1.17 7.25
C SER A 8 14.38 -1.68 7.98
N THR A 9 13.54 -0.78 8.49
CA THR A 9 12.25 -1.14 9.11
C THR A 9 11.12 -1.30 8.09
N CYS A 10 11.28 -0.78 6.87
CA CYS A 10 10.33 -0.99 5.78
C CYS A 10 10.43 -2.43 5.26
N PRO A 11 9.32 -3.19 5.24
CA PRO A 11 9.33 -4.59 4.78
C PRO A 11 9.95 -4.78 3.40
N LEU A 12 9.75 -3.81 2.49
CA LEU A 12 10.25 -3.88 1.11
C LEU A 12 11.79 -3.84 1.03
N PHE A 13 12.46 -3.13 1.95
CA PHE A 13 13.89 -2.88 1.90
C PHE A 13 14.68 -3.51 3.06
N ARG A 14 14.02 -4.32 3.88
CA ARG A 14 14.63 -4.96 5.07
C ARG A 14 15.83 -5.85 4.74
N ASN A 15 15.81 -6.50 3.55
CA ASN A 15 16.85 -7.42 3.11
C ASN A 15 18.00 -6.74 2.37
N LEU A 16 17.92 -5.41 2.15
CA LEU A 16 18.99 -4.64 1.54
C LEU A 16 20.12 -4.40 2.55
N ASP A 17 21.36 -4.42 2.08
CA ASP A 17 22.51 -3.99 2.86
C ASP A 17 22.60 -2.47 2.98
N LEU A 18 23.62 -1.97 3.66
CA LEU A 18 23.79 -0.55 3.94
C LEU A 18 24.01 0.27 2.66
N GLU A 19 24.80 -0.27 1.72
CA GLU A 19 25.09 0.39 0.45
C GLU A 19 23.88 0.44 -0.47
N GLU A 20 23.16 -0.68 -0.57
CA GLU A 20 21.91 -0.77 -1.34
C GLU A 20 20.85 0.22 -0.82
N ARG A 21 20.69 0.32 0.52
CA ARG A 21 19.78 1.32 1.12
C ARG A 21 20.25 2.75 0.88
N ALA A 22 21.55 3.00 0.89
CA ALA A 22 22.08 4.33 0.56
C ALA A 22 21.74 4.73 -0.88
N ARG A 23 21.77 3.80 -1.85
CA ARG A 23 21.34 4.03 -3.23
C ARG A 23 19.84 4.40 -3.31
N ILE A 24 18.98 3.73 -2.56
CA ILE A 24 17.55 4.11 -2.47
C ILE A 24 17.37 5.54 -1.95
N LEU A 25 18.14 5.93 -0.94
CA LEU A 25 18.05 7.28 -0.37
C LEU A 25 18.44 8.39 -1.36
N THR A 26 19.28 8.09 -2.36
CA THR A 26 19.69 9.09 -3.36
C THR A 26 18.64 9.39 -4.43
N ILE A 27 17.67 8.48 -4.62
CA ILE A 27 16.64 8.61 -5.67
C ILE A 27 15.28 9.04 -5.15
N GLY A 28 15.10 9.14 -3.83
CA GLY A 28 13.83 9.52 -3.21
C GLY A 28 13.91 10.85 -2.48
N GLU A 29 12.76 11.37 -2.13
CA GLU A 29 12.60 12.65 -1.43
C GLU A 29 11.54 12.58 -0.32
N PRO A 30 11.71 13.33 0.79
CA PRO A 30 10.66 13.45 1.79
C PRO A 30 9.52 14.34 1.29
N ARG A 31 8.29 13.93 1.56
CA ARG A 31 7.07 14.72 1.33
C ARG A 31 6.20 14.73 2.58
N HIS A 32 5.49 15.83 2.79
CA HIS A 32 4.60 16.01 3.94
C HIS A 32 3.16 16.24 3.46
N TYR A 33 2.23 15.59 4.12
CA TYR A 33 0.80 15.70 3.85
C TYR A 33 0.06 15.99 5.16
N ARG A 34 -0.88 16.93 5.11
CA ARG A 34 -1.78 17.19 6.24
C ARG A 34 -2.92 16.17 6.23
N ALA A 35 -3.55 15.99 7.36
CA ALA A 35 -4.76 15.18 7.46
C ALA A 35 -5.77 15.58 6.38
N GLU A 36 -6.44 14.59 5.79
CA GLU A 36 -7.38 14.68 4.66
C GLU A 36 -6.77 15.13 3.33
N GLN A 37 -5.47 15.38 3.23
CA GLN A 37 -4.82 15.66 1.96
C GLN A 37 -4.66 14.38 1.13
N VAL A 38 -5.02 14.47 -0.15
CA VAL A 38 -4.88 13.36 -1.10
C VAL A 38 -3.44 13.26 -1.58
N LEU A 39 -2.89 12.04 -1.56
CA LEU A 39 -1.57 11.73 -2.11
C LEU A 39 -1.68 11.38 -3.60
N PHE A 40 -2.68 10.59 -3.96
CA PHE A 40 -3.05 10.27 -5.34
C PHE A 40 -4.48 9.71 -5.41
N HIS A 41 -5.10 9.80 -6.57
CA HIS A 41 -6.42 9.25 -6.85
C HIS A 41 -6.37 7.91 -7.60
N GLU A 42 -7.41 7.09 -7.42
CA GLU A 42 -7.67 5.92 -8.25
C GLU A 42 -7.72 6.32 -9.73
N GLY A 43 -7.09 5.53 -10.59
CA GLY A 43 -7.02 5.78 -12.02
C GLY A 43 -5.91 6.72 -12.48
N GLU A 44 -5.23 7.43 -11.58
CA GLU A 44 -4.06 8.25 -11.94
C GLU A 44 -2.86 7.37 -12.33
N PRO A 45 -1.94 7.86 -13.18
CA PRO A 45 -0.71 7.14 -13.47
C PRO A 45 0.10 6.88 -12.21
N GLY A 46 0.66 5.67 -12.08
CA GLY A 46 1.56 5.33 -10.98
C GLY A 46 2.94 5.93 -11.20
N ASP A 47 3.24 7.04 -10.54
CA ASP A 47 4.48 7.81 -10.68
C ASP A 47 5.54 7.47 -9.62
N GLY A 48 5.14 6.97 -8.45
CA GLY A 48 6.04 6.74 -7.33
C GLY A 48 5.57 5.66 -6.36
N LEU A 49 6.54 5.15 -5.62
CA LEU A 49 6.39 4.33 -4.42
C LEU A 49 6.48 5.25 -3.20
N PHE A 50 5.64 5.01 -2.21
CA PHE A 50 5.59 5.77 -0.96
C PHE A 50 5.97 4.87 0.21
N ILE A 51 6.85 5.33 1.09
CA ILE A 51 7.16 4.73 2.38
C ILE A 51 6.67 5.67 3.45
N LEU A 52 5.79 5.21 4.32
CA LEU A 52 5.24 6.01 5.40
C LEU A 52 6.24 6.07 6.56
N VAL A 53 6.75 7.26 6.84
CA VAL A 53 7.75 7.51 7.89
C VAL A 53 7.06 7.78 9.22
N SER A 54 6.00 8.59 9.19
CA SER A 54 5.18 8.91 10.37
C SER A 54 3.75 9.26 9.96
N GLY A 55 2.82 9.23 10.90
CA GLY A 55 1.40 9.46 10.66
C GLY A 55 0.67 8.22 10.15
N SER A 56 -0.45 8.42 9.46
CA SER A 56 -1.24 7.34 8.87
C SER A 56 -1.84 7.74 7.53
N VAL A 57 -2.01 6.75 6.63
CA VAL A 57 -2.59 6.91 5.30
C VAL A 57 -3.73 5.93 5.13
N ARG A 58 -4.89 6.42 4.70
CA ARG A 58 -6.06 5.64 4.34
C ARG A 58 -5.99 5.29 2.85
N ILE A 59 -6.09 4.00 2.54
CA ILE A 59 -6.30 3.50 1.18
C ILE A 59 -7.79 3.26 1.03
N SER A 60 -8.42 3.88 0.05
CA SER A 60 -9.88 3.82 -0.11
C SER A 60 -10.31 3.68 -1.57
N LYS A 61 -11.51 3.17 -1.74
CA LYS A 61 -12.19 3.12 -3.04
C LYS A 61 -13.56 3.76 -2.96
N ARG A 62 -13.98 4.35 -4.06
CA ARG A 62 -15.35 4.85 -4.20
C ARG A 62 -16.27 3.73 -4.65
N SER A 63 -17.37 3.58 -3.93
CA SER A 63 -18.47 2.67 -4.26
C SER A 63 -19.75 3.45 -4.52
N ALA A 64 -20.82 2.76 -4.89
CA ALA A 64 -22.15 3.37 -5.05
C ALA A 64 -22.70 3.93 -3.73
N THR A 65 -22.20 3.46 -2.58
CA THR A 65 -22.62 3.85 -1.23
C THR A 65 -21.72 4.92 -0.60
N GLY A 66 -20.61 5.27 -1.27
CA GLY A 66 -19.66 6.27 -0.79
C GLY A 66 -18.21 5.81 -0.86
N GLU A 67 -17.36 6.44 -0.06
CA GLU A 67 -15.95 6.05 0.07
C GLU A 67 -15.82 4.92 1.10
N GLU A 68 -15.16 3.83 0.69
CA GLU A 68 -14.92 2.65 1.52
C GLU A 68 -13.42 2.54 1.81
N ALA A 69 -13.05 2.58 3.08
CA ALA A 69 -11.68 2.37 3.50
C ALA A 69 -11.29 0.89 3.37
N LEU A 70 -10.32 0.60 2.51
CA LEU A 70 -9.76 -0.74 2.31
C LEU A 70 -8.72 -1.07 3.36
N ALA A 71 -7.88 -0.09 3.73
CA ALA A 71 -6.84 -0.23 4.73
C ALA A 71 -6.46 1.12 5.34
N ILE A 72 -5.99 1.11 6.57
CA ILE A 72 -5.26 2.21 7.19
C ILE A 72 -3.82 1.73 7.38
N LEU A 73 -2.90 2.47 6.81
CA LEU A 73 -1.47 2.21 6.86
C LEU A 73 -0.82 3.08 7.92
N GLU A 74 0.11 2.53 8.66
CA GLU A 74 0.87 3.20 9.70
C GLU A 74 2.36 3.26 9.35
N ALA A 75 3.16 3.91 10.17
CA ALA A 75 4.60 4.06 9.98
C ALA A 75 5.29 2.72 9.64
N ASN A 76 6.27 2.78 8.77
CA ASN A 76 7.00 1.67 8.13
C ASN A 76 6.23 0.93 7.03
N ALA A 77 4.95 1.19 6.80
CA ALA A 77 4.24 0.66 5.65
C ALA A 77 4.73 1.30 4.35
N PHE A 78 4.51 0.60 3.24
CA PHE A 78 4.70 1.13 1.90
C PHE A 78 3.46 0.89 1.05
N PHE A 79 3.25 1.74 0.04
CA PHE A 79 2.11 1.67 -0.87
C PHE A 79 2.43 2.32 -2.22
N GLY A 80 1.56 2.10 -3.21
CA GLY A 80 1.79 2.51 -4.58
C GLY A 80 2.72 1.58 -5.36
N GLU A 81 3.04 0.43 -4.78
CA GLU A 81 3.97 -0.59 -5.29
C GLU A 81 3.44 -1.36 -6.50
N MET A 82 2.11 -1.45 -6.67
CA MET A 82 1.52 -2.23 -7.77
C MET A 82 1.99 -1.71 -9.13
N ALA A 83 1.99 -0.40 -9.31
CA ALA A 83 2.47 0.23 -10.53
C ALA A 83 3.97 0.01 -10.82
N LEU A 84 4.76 -0.43 -9.84
CA LEU A 84 6.14 -0.87 -10.08
C LEU A 84 6.20 -2.11 -10.98
N ILE A 85 5.21 -3.00 -10.84
CA ILE A 85 5.18 -4.32 -11.48
C ILE A 85 4.31 -4.32 -12.73
N ASP A 86 3.07 -3.82 -12.65
CA ASP A 86 2.06 -4.01 -13.70
C ASP A 86 1.89 -2.80 -14.63
N TYR A 87 2.52 -1.65 -14.31
CA TYR A 87 2.42 -0.41 -15.07
C TYR A 87 0.97 0.12 -15.21
N LEU A 88 0.03 -0.42 -14.43
CA LEU A 88 -1.35 0.01 -14.45
C LEU A 88 -1.56 1.29 -13.63
N PRO A 89 -2.65 2.01 -13.85
CA PRO A 89 -3.05 3.13 -13.03
C PRO A 89 -3.25 2.74 -11.56
N ARG A 90 -3.28 3.74 -10.67
CA ARG A 90 -3.54 3.56 -9.24
C ARG A 90 -4.82 2.77 -9.01
N ALA A 91 -4.75 1.73 -8.21
CA ALA A 91 -5.87 0.82 -7.95
C ALA A 91 -6.88 1.36 -6.92
N ALA A 92 -6.52 2.42 -6.19
CA ALA A 92 -7.31 3.03 -5.11
C ALA A 92 -6.82 4.47 -4.86
N ASP A 93 -7.60 5.25 -4.11
CA ASP A 93 -7.17 6.53 -3.55
C ASP A 93 -6.22 6.30 -2.36
N ALA A 94 -5.25 7.20 -2.18
CA ALA A 94 -4.44 7.29 -0.97
C ALA A 94 -4.61 8.69 -0.35
N ILE A 95 -5.08 8.74 0.90
CA ILE A 95 -5.44 9.96 1.60
C ILE A 95 -4.76 9.96 2.97
N ALA A 96 -4.12 11.05 3.35
CA ALA A 96 -3.56 11.18 4.69
C ALA A 96 -4.68 11.13 5.74
N ASN A 97 -4.70 10.09 6.55
CA ASN A 97 -5.68 9.91 7.62
C ASN A 97 -5.33 10.75 8.88
N ALA A 98 -4.05 11.03 9.04
CA ALA A 98 -3.47 12.00 9.97
C ALA A 98 -2.31 12.69 9.26
N ASP A 99 -1.77 13.77 9.83
CA ASP A 99 -0.55 14.40 9.30
C ASP A 99 0.53 13.34 9.09
N ALA A 100 1.06 13.26 7.89
CA ALA A 100 1.94 12.17 7.47
C ALA A 100 3.23 12.70 6.83
N GLU A 101 4.34 12.10 7.22
CA GLU A 101 5.62 12.21 6.51
C GLU A 101 5.84 10.94 5.71
N VAL A 102 6.09 11.06 4.41
CA VAL A 102 6.39 9.95 3.53
C VAL A 102 7.72 10.16 2.84
N PHE A 103 8.38 9.07 2.48
CA PHE A 103 9.49 9.08 1.55
C PHE A 103 8.99 8.61 0.20
N PHE A 104 9.00 9.51 -0.76
CA PHE A 104 8.55 9.26 -2.13
C PHE A 104 9.73 8.84 -2.99
N ILE A 105 9.58 7.76 -3.73
CA ILE A 105 10.58 7.24 -4.66
C ILE A 105 9.95 7.19 -6.06
N PRO A 106 10.44 7.99 -7.03
CA PRO A 106 9.96 7.92 -8.40
C PRO A 106 10.14 6.52 -8.98
N LEU A 107 9.09 5.94 -9.58
CA LEU A 107 9.16 4.57 -10.12
C LEU A 107 10.15 4.46 -11.28
N SER A 108 10.33 5.50 -12.08
CA SER A 108 11.35 5.54 -13.15
C SER A 108 12.75 5.34 -12.60
N GLU A 109 13.10 6.08 -11.53
CA GLU A 109 14.41 6.00 -10.88
C GLU A 109 14.60 4.65 -10.18
N LEU A 110 13.54 4.16 -9.49
CA LEU A 110 13.61 2.86 -8.83
C LEU A 110 13.81 1.72 -9.83
N ARG A 111 13.08 1.73 -10.95
CA ARG A 111 13.25 0.72 -12.01
C ARG A 111 14.66 0.75 -12.59
N ALA A 112 15.15 1.92 -12.97
CA ALA A 112 16.50 2.06 -13.49
C ALA A 112 17.57 1.56 -12.50
N LEU A 113 17.40 1.84 -11.20
CA LEU A 113 18.29 1.36 -10.15
C LEU A 113 18.24 -0.17 -10.02
N LEU A 114 17.05 -0.77 -10.05
CA LEU A 114 16.88 -2.22 -9.95
C LEU A 114 17.40 -2.95 -11.19
N GLU A 115 17.22 -2.40 -12.38
CA GLU A 115 17.79 -2.93 -13.64
C GLU A 115 19.32 -2.92 -13.63
N ALA A 116 19.93 -1.84 -13.09
CA ALA A 116 21.37 -1.74 -12.95
C ALA A 116 21.96 -2.68 -11.87
N HIS A 117 21.14 -3.15 -10.92
CA HIS A 117 21.57 -3.96 -9.77
C HIS A 117 20.69 -5.21 -9.58
N PRO A 118 20.87 -6.27 -10.40
CA PRO A 118 19.99 -7.46 -10.38
C PRO A 118 19.91 -8.20 -9.04
N GLN A 119 20.98 -8.22 -8.25
CA GLN A 119 20.96 -8.83 -6.92
C GLN A 119 20.08 -8.05 -5.95
N MET A 120 20.15 -6.73 -5.97
CA MET A 120 19.29 -5.83 -5.21
C MET A 120 17.84 -5.98 -5.67
N ALA A 121 17.60 -6.06 -6.99
CA ALA A 121 16.27 -6.30 -7.55
C ALA A 121 15.65 -7.60 -7.02
N GLY A 122 16.42 -8.70 -6.98
CA GLY A 122 15.97 -9.98 -6.42
C GLY A 122 15.53 -9.86 -4.97
N LYS A 123 16.27 -9.14 -4.12
CA LYS A 123 15.92 -8.92 -2.72
C LYS A 123 14.62 -8.10 -2.57
N VAL A 124 14.47 -7.03 -3.35
CA VAL A 124 13.28 -6.15 -3.34
C VAL A 124 12.06 -6.91 -3.84
N LEU A 125 12.16 -7.61 -4.98
CA LEU A 125 11.04 -8.36 -5.55
C LEU A 125 10.60 -9.51 -4.65
N PHE A 126 11.53 -10.22 -4.02
CA PHE A 126 11.17 -11.28 -3.08
C PHE A 126 10.42 -10.72 -1.87
N ALA A 127 10.92 -9.61 -1.28
CA ALA A 127 10.25 -8.95 -0.17
C ALA A 127 8.85 -8.43 -0.57
N LEU A 128 8.71 -7.91 -1.78
CA LEU A 128 7.42 -7.49 -2.34
C LEU A 128 6.46 -8.69 -2.45
N CYS A 129 6.91 -9.81 -2.99
CA CYS A 129 6.09 -11.04 -3.09
C CYS A 129 5.60 -11.52 -1.71
N GLU A 130 6.45 -11.48 -0.68
CA GLU A 130 6.05 -11.84 0.69
C GLU A 130 4.92 -10.95 1.20
N VAL A 131 5.06 -9.62 1.04
CA VAL A 131 4.03 -8.67 1.49
C VAL A 131 2.73 -8.82 0.70
N LEU A 132 2.81 -8.95 -0.63
CA LEU A 132 1.61 -9.15 -1.47
C LEU A 132 0.91 -10.47 -1.15
N THR A 133 1.65 -11.53 -0.86
CA THR A 133 1.08 -12.82 -0.43
C THR A 133 0.33 -12.66 0.89
N GLN A 134 0.89 -11.94 1.84
CA GLN A 134 0.22 -11.67 3.12
C GLN A 134 -1.05 -10.83 2.91
N ARG A 135 -0.97 -9.73 2.16
CA ARG A 135 -2.14 -8.88 1.83
C ARG A 135 -3.26 -9.65 1.13
N LEU A 136 -2.90 -10.58 0.24
CA LEU A 136 -3.88 -11.45 -0.43
C LEU A 136 -4.60 -12.36 0.57
N ARG A 137 -3.88 -12.98 1.51
CA ARG A 137 -4.49 -13.80 2.58
C ARG A 137 -5.45 -12.98 3.43
N GLU A 138 -5.02 -11.82 3.90
CA GLU A 138 -5.86 -10.91 4.70
C GLU A 138 -7.11 -10.45 3.93
N THR A 139 -6.99 -10.19 2.63
CA THR A 139 -8.11 -9.84 1.76
C THR A 139 -9.08 -11.00 1.61
N ASN A 140 -8.59 -12.23 1.42
CA ASN A 140 -9.43 -13.41 1.35
C ASN A 140 -10.18 -13.66 2.67
N ASP A 141 -9.53 -13.49 3.81
CA ASP A 141 -10.16 -13.66 5.13
C ASP A 141 -11.27 -12.63 5.35
N ARG A 142 -11.02 -11.36 4.98
CA ARG A 142 -12.06 -10.31 5.02
C ARG A 142 -13.22 -10.62 4.07
N PHE A 143 -12.95 -11.07 2.86
CA PHE A 143 -13.98 -11.46 1.90
C PHE A 143 -14.87 -12.58 2.46
N MET A 144 -14.26 -13.63 3.03
CA MET A 144 -15.00 -14.72 3.65
C MET A 144 -15.85 -14.27 4.84
N SER A 145 -15.35 -13.33 5.65
CA SER A 145 -16.10 -12.76 6.77
C SER A 145 -17.33 -12.00 6.28
N VAL A 146 -17.19 -11.15 5.27
CA VAL A 146 -18.32 -10.40 4.67
C VAL A 146 -19.33 -11.36 4.03
N PHE A 147 -18.86 -12.39 3.32
CA PHE A 147 -19.72 -13.39 2.69
C PHE A 147 -20.54 -14.16 3.73
N THR A 148 -19.93 -14.58 4.83
CA THR A 148 -20.61 -15.26 5.94
C THR A 148 -21.68 -14.37 6.58
N LEU A 149 -21.36 -13.10 6.84
CA LEU A 149 -22.32 -12.13 7.39
C LEU A 149 -23.51 -11.90 6.44
N ALA A 150 -23.23 -11.80 5.12
CA ALA A 150 -24.29 -11.63 4.12
C ALA A 150 -25.22 -12.83 4.06
N GLN A 151 -24.68 -14.06 4.12
CA GLN A 151 -25.51 -15.29 4.16
C GLN A 151 -26.37 -15.34 5.44
N TRP A 152 -25.78 -15.00 6.60
CA TRP A 152 -26.51 -14.98 7.87
C TRP A 152 -27.67 -13.98 7.85
N SER A 153 -27.43 -12.76 7.35
CA SER A 153 -28.45 -11.74 7.21
C SER A 153 -29.56 -12.09 6.22
N ALA A 154 -29.25 -12.85 5.18
CA ALA A 154 -30.24 -13.37 4.23
C ALA A 154 -31.08 -14.51 4.83
N GLY A 155 -30.48 -15.40 5.63
CA GLY A 155 -31.18 -16.44 6.38
C GLY A 155 -32.16 -15.87 7.40
N MET A 156 -31.74 -14.90 8.20
CA MET A 156 -32.63 -14.23 9.17
C MET A 156 -33.85 -13.55 8.53
N ARG A 157 -33.76 -13.07 7.30
CA ARG A 157 -34.90 -12.48 6.58
C ARG A 157 -35.96 -13.51 6.21
N ASN A 158 -35.57 -14.76 5.99
CA ASN A 158 -36.52 -15.84 5.69
C ASN A 158 -37.23 -16.34 6.94
N ASP A 159 -36.61 -16.21 8.12
CA ASP A 159 -37.21 -16.65 9.38
C ASP A 159 -38.20 -15.61 9.98
N LEU A 160 -38.22 -14.38 9.42
CA LEU A 160 -39.08 -13.28 9.87
C LEU A 160 -40.38 -13.12 9.07
N ILE A 161 -40.67 -13.99 8.10
CA ILE A 161 -41.95 -14.02 7.38
C ILE A 161 -42.82 -15.06 8.06
N PRO A 162 -43.80 -14.69 8.92
CA PRO A 162 -44.80 -15.64 9.41
C PRO A 162 -45.62 -16.07 8.21
N LEU A 163 -45.65 -17.38 7.94
CA LEU A 163 -46.59 -17.97 7.00
C LEU A 163 -48.01 -17.75 7.53
N PRO A 164 -48.97 -17.46 6.67
CA PRO A 164 -50.38 -17.26 7.05
C PRO A 164 -51.02 -18.50 7.60
#